data_cffa72859cee7b1b8530eda3894420d8
#
_entry.id   cffa72859cee7b1b8530eda3894420d8
#
_cell.length_a   1.000
_cell.length_b   1.000
_cell.length_c   1.000
_cell.angle_alpha   90.00
_cell.angle_beta   90.00
_cell.angle_gamma   90.00
#
_symmetry.space_group_name_H-M   'P 1'
#
loop_
_entity.id
_entity.type
_entity.pdbx_description
1 polymer ?
#
loop_
_entity_poly.entity_id
_entity_poly.type
_entity_poly.pdbx_seq_one_letter_code
_entity_poly.pdbx_strand_id
1 'polypeptide(L)'
;TIAQFSCKLSIAPRLWNVKANKAAGKSTVAQRINEKLDKIRALIIKQYDKIAAVDNFVSAEKVKNAYLGFGDEYRTLLSVAKEFLDEYGKRIGKDRTPGSYEQQCINHKRIVWFLRDKYSLSDIPLREIEPSFIEDFHYYLTVTRSLASGTVIGAITKLKQLILYSIRKRYISYNPFMGFLS
;
A
#
# COMPACT_ATOMS: atom_id res chain seq x y z
N THR A 1 -14.22 8.57 -11.66
CA THR A 1 -13.31 7.60 -11.01
C THR A 1 -13.87 7.23 -9.65
N ILE A 2 -13.92 5.94 -9.32
CA ILE A 2 -14.40 5.44 -8.03
C ILE A 2 -13.18 5.07 -7.19
N ALA A 3 -13.12 5.54 -5.94
CA ALA A 3 -12.13 5.14 -4.95
C ALA A 3 -12.82 4.39 -3.81
N GLN A 4 -12.22 3.30 -3.36
CA GLN A 4 -12.77 2.46 -2.28
C GLN A 4 -11.77 2.34 -1.12
N PHE A 5 -12.30 2.24 0.09
CA PHE A 5 -11.54 1.93 1.30
C PHE A 5 -12.45 1.26 2.33
N SER A 6 -11.86 0.55 3.29
CA SER A 6 -12.60 -0.09 4.37
C SER A 6 -12.81 0.88 5.53
N CYS A 7 -14.05 1.03 5.97
CA CYS A 7 -14.39 1.79 7.18
C CYS A 7 -14.07 1.03 8.47
N LYS A 8 -13.64 -0.24 8.38
CA LYS A 8 -13.43 -1.16 9.52
C LYS A 8 -14.65 -1.24 10.46
N LEU A 9 -15.86 -1.08 9.90
CA LEU A 9 -17.13 -1.25 10.59
C LEU A 9 -17.77 -2.57 10.16
N SER A 10 -18.35 -3.29 11.10
CA SER A 10 -19.01 -4.57 10.87
C SER A 10 -20.42 -4.53 11.42
N ILE A 11 -21.38 -5.07 10.66
CA ILE A 11 -22.79 -5.20 11.05
C ILE A 11 -23.37 -6.47 10.44
N ALA A 12 -24.33 -7.08 11.13
CA ALA A 12 -25.05 -8.23 10.58
C ALA A 12 -25.78 -7.84 9.28
N PRO A 13 -25.69 -8.63 8.20
CA PRO A 13 -26.28 -8.28 6.89
C PRO A 13 -27.74 -7.90 6.94
N ARG A 14 -28.54 -8.56 7.79
CA ARG A 14 -29.97 -8.29 8.01
C ARG A 14 -30.27 -6.89 8.55
N LEU A 15 -29.28 -6.25 9.15
CA LEU A 15 -29.40 -4.90 9.72
C LEU A 15 -28.86 -3.82 8.78
N TRP A 16 -28.42 -4.16 7.59
CA TRP A 16 -27.92 -3.21 6.61
C TRP A 16 -28.98 -2.87 5.56
N ASN A 17 -29.33 -1.61 5.45
CA ASN A 17 -30.21 -1.13 4.38
C ASN A 17 -29.35 -0.65 3.19
N VAL A 18 -29.32 -1.47 2.14
CA VAL A 18 -28.52 -1.20 0.94
C VAL A 18 -28.98 0.07 0.23
N LYS A 19 -30.31 0.31 0.13
CA LYS A 19 -30.86 1.51 -0.56
C LYS A 19 -30.52 2.80 0.20
N ALA A 20 -30.56 2.76 1.51
CA ALA A 20 -30.26 3.91 2.35
C ALA A 20 -28.76 4.05 2.70
N ASN A 21 -27.93 3.06 2.34
CA ASN A 21 -26.51 2.98 2.72
C ASN A 21 -26.25 3.24 4.21
N LYS A 22 -27.08 2.62 5.09
CA LYS A 22 -26.98 2.78 6.54
C LYS A 22 -27.54 1.57 7.29
N ALA A 23 -27.21 1.49 8.57
CA ALA A 23 -27.80 0.49 9.45
C ALA A 23 -29.29 0.75 9.67
N ALA A 24 -30.11 -0.30 9.58
CA ALA A 24 -31.55 -0.25 9.79
C ALA A 24 -31.90 -0.41 11.27
N GLY A 25 -33.07 0.16 11.66
CA GLY A 25 -33.62 0.07 13.01
C GLY A 25 -33.08 1.13 13.97
N LYS A 26 -33.61 1.06 15.23
CA LYS A 26 -33.31 2.04 16.31
C LYS A 26 -32.42 1.45 17.42
N SER A 27 -31.80 0.29 17.18
CA SER A 27 -30.90 -0.31 18.18
C SER A 27 -29.66 0.57 18.40
N THR A 28 -29.09 0.50 19.61
CA THR A 28 -27.84 1.22 19.95
C THR A 28 -26.68 0.90 19.01
N VAL A 29 -26.64 -0.34 18.53
CA VAL A 29 -25.63 -0.77 17.53
C VAL A 29 -25.86 -0.06 16.19
N ALA A 30 -27.10 0.00 15.70
CA ALA A 30 -27.41 0.69 14.44
C ALA A 30 -27.14 2.20 14.54
N GLN A 31 -27.53 2.84 15.65
CA GLN A 31 -27.26 4.24 15.90
C GLN A 31 -25.74 4.54 15.90
N ARG A 32 -24.95 3.76 16.67
CA ARG A 32 -23.49 3.92 16.75
C ARG A 32 -22.80 3.75 15.39
N ILE A 33 -23.28 2.82 14.56
CA ILE A 33 -22.71 2.62 13.22
C ILE A 33 -23.06 3.80 12.32
N ASN A 34 -24.31 4.26 12.35
CA ASN A 34 -24.74 5.40 11.55
C ASN A 34 -24.01 6.69 11.95
N GLU A 35 -23.84 6.96 13.24
CA GLU A 35 -23.03 8.08 13.73
C GLU A 35 -21.58 8.03 13.23
N LYS A 36 -20.96 6.85 13.24
CA LYS A 36 -19.59 6.68 12.70
C LYS A 36 -19.55 6.93 11.20
N LEU A 37 -20.53 6.43 10.45
CA LEU A 37 -20.63 6.65 9.01
C LEU A 37 -20.81 8.13 8.68
N ASP A 38 -21.64 8.85 9.44
CA ASP A 38 -21.87 10.27 9.25
C ASP A 38 -20.61 11.11 9.57
N LYS A 39 -19.87 10.74 10.63
CA LYS A 39 -18.55 11.32 10.91
C LYS A 39 -17.55 11.10 9.76
N ILE A 40 -17.50 9.89 9.20
CA ILE A 40 -16.64 9.57 8.05
C ILE A 40 -17.03 10.44 6.84
N ARG A 41 -18.32 10.54 6.52
CA ARG A 41 -18.83 11.37 5.42
C ARG A 41 -18.45 12.85 5.60
N ALA A 42 -18.66 13.40 6.78
CA ALA A 42 -18.29 14.77 7.09
C ALA A 42 -16.80 15.04 6.93
N LEU A 43 -15.94 14.09 7.37
CA LEU A 43 -14.49 14.20 7.20
C LEU A 43 -14.06 14.13 5.74
N ILE A 44 -14.68 13.26 4.93
CA ILE A 44 -14.42 13.15 3.49
C ILE A 44 -14.80 14.44 2.79
N ILE A 45 -15.98 15.02 3.07
CA ILE A 45 -16.42 16.30 2.52
C ILE A 45 -15.42 17.40 2.89
N LYS A 46 -15.01 17.47 4.15
CA LYS A 46 -14.00 18.45 4.61
C LYS A 46 -12.67 18.32 3.86
N GLN A 47 -12.22 17.11 3.52
CA GLN A 47 -11.00 16.93 2.71
C GLN A 47 -11.23 17.35 1.26
N TYR A 48 -12.39 17.02 0.69
CA TYR A 48 -12.76 17.48 -0.64
C TYR A 48 -12.71 19.00 -0.75
N ASP A 49 -13.35 19.71 0.18
CA ASP A 49 -13.39 21.18 0.20
C ASP A 49 -11.99 21.80 0.31
N LYS A 50 -11.12 21.21 1.16
CA LYS A 50 -9.73 21.65 1.29
C LYS A 50 -8.94 21.51 -0.01
N ILE A 51 -9.10 20.38 -0.71
CA ILE A 51 -8.40 20.12 -1.96
C ILE A 51 -8.97 21.04 -3.05
N ALA A 52 -10.28 21.17 -3.15
CA ALA A 52 -10.95 22.00 -4.14
C ALA A 52 -10.62 23.48 -4.00
N ALA A 53 -10.26 23.95 -2.80
CA ALA A 53 -9.86 25.34 -2.56
C ALA A 53 -8.48 25.69 -3.14
N VAL A 54 -7.59 24.71 -3.37
CA VAL A 54 -6.20 24.92 -3.81
C VAL A 54 -5.86 24.24 -5.13
N ASP A 55 -6.71 23.32 -5.59
CA ASP A 55 -6.44 22.48 -6.77
C ASP A 55 -7.64 22.49 -7.73
N ASN A 56 -7.38 22.79 -8.99
CA ASN A 56 -8.40 22.80 -10.03
C ASN A 56 -8.89 21.40 -10.42
N PHE A 57 -8.22 20.34 -9.95
CA PHE A 57 -8.58 18.95 -10.23
C PHE A 57 -8.66 18.12 -8.96
N VAL A 58 -9.88 17.71 -8.60
CA VAL A 58 -10.15 16.84 -7.45
C VAL A 58 -10.57 15.46 -7.92
N SER A 59 -9.73 14.44 -7.67
CA SER A 59 -10.08 13.05 -7.93
C SER A 59 -10.56 12.35 -6.66
N ALA A 60 -11.42 11.32 -6.81
CA ALA A 60 -11.85 10.50 -5.68
C ALA A 60 -10.68 9.85 -4.92
N GLU A 61 -9.61 9.49 -5.64
CA GLU A 61 -8.37 8.95 -5.08
C GLU A 61 -7.66 9.99 -4.18
N LYS A 62 -7.55 11.23 -4.64
CA LYS A 62 -6.95 12.34 -3.89
C LYS A 62 -7.69 12.59 -2.58
N VAL A 63 -9.03 12.61 -2.61
CA VAL A 63 -9.87 12.79 -1.42
C VAL A 63 -9.75 11.62 -0.47
N LYS A 64 -9.77 10.39 -0.97
CA LYS A 64 -9.54 9.18 -0.17
C LYS A 64 -8.19 9.25 0.56
N ASN A 65 -7.14 9.57 -0.15
CA ASN A 65 -5.78 9.64 0.40
C ASN A 65 -5.66 10.71 1.47
N ALA A 66 -6.23 11.90 1.23
CA ALA A 66 -6.28 12.97 2.21
C ALA A 66 -7.08 12.59 3.47
N TYR A 67 -8.23 11.91 3.31
CA TYR A 67 -9.03 11.41 4.43
C TYR A 67 -8.28 10.37 5.25
N LEU A 68 -7.58 9.45 4.60
CA LEU A 68 -6.76 8.43 5.27
C LEU A 68 -5.46 8.98 5.86
N GLY A 69 -5.20 10.30 5.71
CA GLY A 69 -3.99 10.95 6.19
C GLY A 69 -2.76 10.65 5.34
N PHE A 70 -2.97 10.23 4.09
CA PHE A 70 -1.89 9.88 3.18
C PHE A 70 -1.30 11.09 2.45
N GLY A 71 -1.99 12.24 2.43
CA GLY A 71 -1.57 13.42 1.71
C GLY A 71 -1.53 13.23 0.18
N ASP A 72 -0.94 14.21 -0.51
CA ASP A 72 -0.78 14.15 -1.98
C ASP A 72 0.29 13.14 -2.42
N GLU A 73 1.15 12.70 -1.51
CA GLU A 73 2.28 11.79 -1.76
C GLU A 73 2.02 10.35 -1.30
N TYR A 74 0.77 9.89 -1.35
CA TYR A 74 0.46 8.51 -1.05
C TYR A 74 1.12 7.57 -2.04
N ARG A 75 2.19 6.91 -1.59
CA ARG A 75 2.93 5.92 -2.38
C ARG A 75 2.77 4.54 -1.78
N THR A 76 2.43 3.58 -2.62
CA THR A 76 2.39 2.16 -2.24
C THR A 76 3.65 1.45 -2.71
N LEU A 77 3.96 0.32 -2.10
CA LEU A 77 5.14 -0.48 -2.43
C LEU A 77 5.16 -0.88 -3.90
N LEU A 78 4.03 -1.38 -4.43
CA LEU A 78 3.98 -1.84 -5.81
C LEU A 78 3.94 -0.68 -6.82
N SER A 79 3.33 0.46 -6.46
CA SER A 79 3.36 1.65 -7.33
C SER A 79 4.79 2.17 -7.51
N VAL A 80 5.57 2.21 -6.44
CA VAL A 80 6.97 2.63 -6.49
C VAL A 80 7.87 1.56 -7.11
N ALA A 81 7.56 0.28 -6.88
CA ALA A 81 8.28 -0.80 -7.56
C ALA A 81 8.12 -0.72 -9.09
N LYS A 82 6.93 -0.39 -9.58
CA LYS A 82 6.69 -0.17 -11.00
C LYS A 82 7.48 1.02 -11.53
N GLU A 83 7.43 2.16 -10.86
CA GLU A 83 8.23 3.35 -11.21
C GLU A 83 9.73 3.03 -11.26
N PHE A 84 10.23 2.31 -10.25
CA PHE A 84 11.62 1.86 -10.18
C PHE A 84 11.98 0.95 -11.36
N LEU A 85 11.11 -0.01 -11.73
CA LEU A 85 11.32 -0.88 -12.89
C LEU A 85 11.34 -0.11 -14.19
N ASP A 86 10.46 0.88 -14.37
CA ASP A 86 10.39 1.71 -15.56
C ASP A 86 11.67 2.55 -15.70
N GLU A 87 12.19 3.15 -14.61
CA GLU A 87 13.46 3.87 -14.61
C GLU A 87 14.66 2.93 -14.85
N TYR A 88 14.63 1.75 -14.23
CA TYR A 88 15.70 0.75 -14.39
C TYR A 88 15.78 0.24 -15.83
N GLY A 89 14.61 -0.01 -16.46
CA GLY A 89 14.52 -0.47 -17.85
C GLY A 89 15.10 0.51 -18.86
N LYS A 90 14.93 1.83 -18.66
CA LYS A 90 15.53 2.89 -19.51
C LYS A 90 17.06 2.93 -19.48
N ARG A 91 17.67 2.23 -18.54
CA ARG A 91 19.14 2.16 -18.37
C ARG A 91 19.76 0.89 -18.96
N ILE A 92 18.94 -0.01 -19.51
CA ILE A 92 19.43 -1.22 -20.20
C ILE A 92 20.29 -0.80 -21.40
N GLY A 93 21.45 -1.43 -21.54
CA GLY A 93 22.42 -1.09 -22.59
C GLY A 93 23.31 0.13 -22.28
N LYS A 94 23.07 0.82 -21.15
CA LYS A 94 23.93 1.90 -20.64
C LYS A 94 24.78 1.39 -19.47
N ASP A 95 24.16 1.22 -18.30
CA ASP A 95 24.79 0.76 -17.07
C ASP A 95 24.00 -0.38 -16.40
N ARG A 96 23.03 -0.93 -17.11
CA ARG A 96 22.21 -2.09 -16.70
C ARG A 96 22.16 -3.13 -17.81
N THR A 97 22.12 -4.40 -17.40
CA THR A 97 21.96 -5.54 -18.33
C THR A 97 20.52 -6.03 -18.37
N PRO A 98 20.06 -6.65 -19.48
CA PRO A 98 18.74 -7.27 -19.54
C PRO A 98 18.51 -8.28 -18.42
N GLY A 99 19.51 -9.13 -18.12
CA GLY A 99 19.40 -10.12 -17.03
C GLY A 99 19.22 -9.49 -15.65
N SER A 100 19.87 -8.34 -15.37
CA SER A 100 19.68 -7.62 -14.12
C SER A 100 18.27 -7.03 -14.01
N TYR A 101 17.69 -6.56 -15.11
CA TYR A 101 16.30 -6.09 -15.16
C TYR A 101 15.31 -7.23 -14.94
N GLU A 102 15.52 -8.39 -15.59
CA GLU A 102 14.68 -9.57 -15.38
C GLU A 102 14.66 -10.00 -13.91
N GLN A 103 15.81 -9.97 -13.22
CA GLN A 103 15.88 -10.26 -11.79
C GLN A 103 15.08 -9.26 -10.94
N GLN A 104 15.00 -7.99 -11.33
CA GLN A 104 14.13 -7.01 -10.67
C GLN A 104 12.65 -7.33 -10.90
N CYS A 105 12.27 -7.73 -12.11
CA CYS A 105 10.91 -8.16 -12.44
C CYS A 105 10.49 -9.42 -11.65
N ILE A 106 11.40 -10.40 -11.52
CA ILE A 106 11.15 -11.60 -10.71
C ILE A 106 10.93 -11.22 -9.24
N ASN A 107 11.73 -10.30 -8.71
CA ASN A 107 11.57 -9.85 -7.33
C ASN A 107 10.25 -9.11 -7.12
N HIS A 108 9.84 -8.26 -8.07
CA HIS A 108 8.53 -7.62 -8.03
C HIS A 108 7.40 -8.66 -7.92
N LYS A 109 7.42 -9.72 -8.73
CA LYS A 109 6.45 -10.83 -8.64
C LYS A 109 6.46 -11.50 -7.27
N ARG A 110 7.64 -11.70 -6.65
CA ARG A 110 7.76 -12.27 -5.30
C ARG A 110 7.10 -11.39 -4.24
N ILE A 111 7.25 -10.07 -4.34
CA ILE A 111 6.60 -9.11 -3.43
C ILE A 111 5.07 -9.18 -3.60
N VAL A 112 4.56 -9.22 -4.84
CA VAL A 112 3.12 -9.37 -5.12
C VAL A 112 2.56 -10.64 -4.48
N TRP A 113 3.23 -11.79 -4.66
CA TRP A 113 2.80 -13.06 -4.06
C TRP A 113 2.84 -13.01 -2.55
N PHE A 114 3.89 -12.44 -1.96
CA PHE A 114 4.03 -12.28 -0.52
C PHE A 114 2.89 -11.44 0.08
N LEU A 115 2.59 -10.28 -0.50
CA LEU A 115 1.49 -9.43 -0.05
C LEU A 115 0.15 -10.17 -0.08
N ARG A 116 -0.12 -10.91 -1.16
CA ARG A 116 -1.34 -11.69 -1.30
C ARG A 116 -1.40 -12.86 -0.31
N ASP A 117 -0.33 -13.65 -0.25
CA ASP A 117 -0.34 -14.94 0.47
C ASP A 117 -0.23 -14.74 1.99
N LYS A 118 0.55 -13.75 2.46
CA LYS A 118 0.78 -13.48 3.89
C LYS A 118 -0.24 -12.50 4.48
N TYR A 119 -0.55 -11.43 3.75
CA TYR A 119 -1.38 -10.33 4.27
C TYR A 119 -2.76 -10.24 3.64
N SER A 120 -3.06 -11.02 2.58
CA SER A 120 -4.29 -10.91 1.79
C SER A 120 -4.50 -9.50 1.22
N LEU A 121 -3.40 -8.82 0.88
CA LEU A 121 -3.38 -7.46 0.34
C LEU A 121 -3.01 -7.47 -1.14
N SER A 122 -3.60 -6.54 -1.90
CA SER A 122 -3.18 -6.24 -3.28
C SER A 122 -1.97 -5.30 -3.34
N ASP A 123 -1.77 -4.46 -2.32
CA ASP A 123 -0.65 -3.54 -2.18
C ASP A 123 -0.59 -3.00 -0.74
N ILE A 124 0.52 -2.35 -0.34
CA ILE A 124 0.73 -1.78 1.00
C ILE A 124 1.30 -0.36 0.90
N PRO A 125 0.85 0.61 1.73
CA PRO A 125 1.50 1.90 1.83
C PRO A 125 2.98 1.78 2.20
N LEU A 126 3.85 2.51 1.53
CA LEU A 126 5.29 2.49 1.84
C LEU A 126 5.58 2.82 3.31
N ARG A 127 4.81 3.73 3.91
CA ARG A 127 4.98 4.15 5.31
C ARG A 127 4.57 3.08 6.34
N GLU A 128 3.85 2.04 5.90
CA GLU A 128 3.46 0.90 6.74
C GLU A 128 4.46 -0.26 6.66
N ILE A 129 5.55 -0.08 5.92
CA ILE A 129 6.62 -1.07 5.83
C ILE A 129 7.54 -0.91 7.04
N GLU A 130 7.31 -1.73 8.04
CA GLU A 130 8.11 -1.80 9.27
C GLU A 130 9.21 -2.88 9.15
N PRO A 131 10.18 -2.94 10.07
CA PRO A 131 11.19 -4.01 10.11
C PRO A 131 10.58 -5.41 10.10
N SER A 132 9.45 -5.63 10.78
CA SER A 132 8.70 -6.89 10.80
C SER A 132 8.25 -7.34 9.41
N PHE A 133 7.93 -6.42 8.49
CA PHE A 133 7.62 -6.73 7.10
C PHE A 133 8.82 -7.40 6.40
N ILE A 134 10.04 -6.92 6.68
CA ILE A 134 11.26 -7.48 6.08
C ILE A 134 11.54 -8.87 6.61
N GLU A 135 11.34 -9.08 7.92
CA GLU A 135 11.47 -10.38 8.58
C GLU A 135 10.44 -11.38 8.05
N ASP A 136 9.20 -10.96 7.92
CA ASP A 136 8.12 -11.75 7.34
C ASP A 136 8.39 -12.12 5.87
N PHE A 137 8.93 -11.19 5.08
CA PHE A 137 9.30 -11.47 3.68
C PHE A 137 10.45 -12.47 3.60
N HIS A 138 11.47 -12.33 4.45
CA HIS A 138 12.57 -13.29 4.57
C HIS A 138 12.04 -14.68 4.94
N TYR A 139 11.20 -14.77 5.98
CA TYR A 139 10.58 -16.01 6.41
C TYR A 139 9.73 -16.65 5.31
N TYR A 140 8.91 -15.87 4.62
CA TYR A 140 8.09 -16.32 3.49
C TYR A 140 8.94 -16.93 2.38
N LEU A 141 10.02 -16.28 1.97
CA LEU A 141 10.89 -16.79 0.92
C LEU A 141 11.62 -18.07 1.35
N THR A 142 12.08 -18.13 2.59
CA THR A 142 12.87 -19.25 3.12
C THR A 142 12.00 -20.46 3.43
N VAL A 143 10.92 -20.25 4.19
CA VAL A 143 10.09 -21.34 4.74
C VAL A 143 8.92 -21.67 3.81
N THR A 144 8.09 -20.67 3.46
CA THR A 144 6.86 -20.92 2.68
C THR A 144 7.19 -21.26 1.23
N ARG A 145 8.20 -20.60 0.64
CA ARG A 145 8.60 -20.82 -0.76
C ARG A 145 9.82 -21.76 -0.90
N SER A 146 10.45 -22.12 0.20
CA SER A 146 11.62 -23.03 0.25
C SER A 146 12.72 -22.67 -0.75
N LEU A 147 13.02 -21.37 -0.90
CA LEU A 147 14.03 -20.90 -1.83
C LEU A 147 15.44 -21.08 -1.24
N ALA A 148 16.41 -21.35 -2.11
CA ALA A 148 17.82 -21.43 -1.72
C ALA A 148 18.33 -20.09 -1.16
N SER A 149 19.22 -20.14 -0.16
CA SER A 149 19.73 -18.98 0.59
C SER A 149 20.25 -17.87 -0.32
N GLY A 150 21.01 -18.17 -1.37
CA GLY A 150 21.49 -17.16 -2.32
C GLY A 150 20.35 -16.45 -3.05
N THR A 151 19.24 -17.12 -3.35
CA THR A 151 18.05 -16.53 -3.96
C THR A 151 17.32 -15.62 -2.97
N VAL A 152 17.22 -16.02 -1.70
CA VAL A 152 16.62 -15.22 -0.63
C VAL A 152 17.42 -13.95 -0.41
N ILE A 153 18.74 -14.05 -0.24
CA ILE A 153 19.64 -12.89 -0.09
C ILE A 153 19.50 -11.93 -1.28
N GLY A 154 19.50 -12.49 -2.50
CA GLY A 154 19.27 -11.67 -3.71
C GLY A 154 17.93 -10.95 -3.72
N ALA A 155 16.85 -11.59 -3.26
CA ALA A 155 15.53 -10.97 -3.18
C ALA A 155 15.47 -9.87 -2.10
N ILE A 156 16.03 -10.11 -0.93
CA ILE A 156 16.12 -9.11 0.16
C ILE A 156 16.96 -7.91 -0.29
N THR A 157 18.09 -8.15 -0.96
CA THR A 157 18.94 -7.07 -1.52
C THR A 157 18.16 -6.19 -2.50
N LYS A 158 17.32 -6.78 -3.35
CA LYS A 158 16.51 -6.03 -4.32
C LYS A 158 15.39 -5.25 -3.64
N LEU A 159 14.75 -5.81 -2.61
CA LEU A 159 13.78 -5.05 -1.80
C LEU A 159 14.49 -3.87 -1.11
N LYS A 160 15.69 -4.06 -0.56
CA LYS A 160 16.48 -2.98 0.03
C LYS A 160 16.81 -1.88 -0.99
N GLN A 161 17.16 -2.24 -2.23
CA GLN A 161 17.38 -1.26 -3.31
C GLN A 161 16.13 -0.42 -3.59
N LEU A 162 14.94 -1.04 -3.61
CA LEU A 162 13.66 -0.35 -3.80
C LEU A 162 13.37 0.61 -2.65
N ILE A 163 13.59 0.19 -1.40
CA ILE A 163 13.42 1.06 -0.22
C ILE A 163 14.40 2.24 -0.25
N LEU A 164 15.67 2.01 -0.58
CA LEU A 164 16.65 3.08 -0.72
C LEU A 164 16.31 4.04 -1.88
N TYR A 165 15.74 3.54 -2.96
CA TYR A 165 15.18 4.38 -4.03
C TYR A 165 14.05 5.27 -3.49
N SER A 166 13.12 4.69 -2.72
CA SER A 166 12.01 5.42 -2.09
C SER A 166 12.47 6.52 -1.14
N ILE A 167 13.53 6.27 -0.37
CA ILE A 167 14.14 7.27 0.52
C ILE A 167 14.79 8.40 -0.31
N ARG A 168 15.53 8.09 -1.37
CA ARG A 168 16.12 9.11 -2.25
C ARG A 168 15.09 9.98 -2.95
N LYS A 169 13.94 9.40 -3.32
CA LYS A 169 12.80 10.13 -3.90
C LYS A 169 11.98 10.88 -2.82
N ARG A 170 12.32 10.76 -1.54
CA ARG A 170 11.61 11.35 -0.40
C ARG A 170 10.16 10.85 -0.24
N TYR A 171 9.89 9.62 -0.70
CA TYR A 171 8.59 8.98 -0.51
C TYR A 171 8.40 8.44 0.91
N ILE A 172 9.52 8.10 1.58
CA ILE A 172 9.60 7.79 3.02
C ILE A 172 10.85 8.43 3.61
N SER A 173 10.80 8.72 4.91
CA SER A 173 11.90 9.38 5.66
C SER A 173 12.69 8.42 6.53
N TYR A 174 12.28 7.16 6.65
CA TYR A 174 12.94 6.15 7.49
C TYR A 174 13.33 4.93 6.64
N ASN A 175 14.27 4.14 7.17
CA ASN A 175 14.74 2.91 6.53
C ASN A 175 14.31 1.69 7.37
N PRO A 176 13.32 0.87 6.92
CA PRO A 176 12.87 -0.30 7.65
C PRO A 176 13.93 -1.43 7.75
N PHE A 177 15.03 -1.32 7.01
CA PHE A 177 16.17 -2.24 7.12
C PHE A 177 17.16 -1.87 8.23
N MET A 178 16.95 -0.79 8.98
CA MET A 178 17.78 -0.47 10.13
C MET A 178 17.59 -1.55 11.20
N GLY A 179 18.68 -2.25 11.52
CA GLY A 179 18.67 -3.37 12.48
C GLY A 179 18.37 -4.75 11.88
N PHE A 180 18.02 -4.84 10.60
CA PHE A 180 17.89 -6.12 9.94
C PHE A 180 19.28 -6.68 9.60
N LEU A 181 19.67 -7.74 10.31
CA LEU A 181 20.88 -8.52 10.06
C LEU A 181 20.54 -9.60 9.01
N SER A 182 21.08 -9.44 7.79
CA SER A 182 20.99 -10.45 6.73
C SER A 182 22.09 -11.47 6.87
#